data_12a18b3a8bebfdb0c47285a9530e9b91
#
_entry.id   12a18b3a8bebfdb0c47285a9530e9b91
#
_cell.length_a   1.000
_cell.length_b   1.000
_cell.length_c   1.000
_cell.angle_alpha   90.00
_cell.angle_beta   90.00
_cell.angle_gamma   90.00
#
_symmetry.space_group_name_H-M   'P 1'
#
loop_
_entity.id
_entity.type
_entity.pdbx_description
1 polymer ?
#
loop_
_entity_poly.entity_id
_entity_poly.type
_entity_poly.pdbx_seq_one_letter_code
_entity_poly.pdbx_strand_id
1 'polypeptide(L)'
;MTTSTPDIQPAVQHTAQVAIAGAGPVGLMMANYLGQMGISVLLVEKLDKLIDYPRAIGIDDESLRALQAVGLVDDVLPHTTPWHAMRFLTPKGRCFADIQPMTDEFGWSRRNAFIQPQVDAVMYHGLQRFPQVRCLFSREVEAFSQSSDGVTLNIKGPDGERETVRADWLVACDGGASFIRRTLNVPFEGKTAPNQWIVIDIANDPLATPHVYLCCDPVRPYVSAALPHGVRRFEFMVMPGETEAQLSEPHNMRRLLSKVLPDPDRVELIRQRVYTHNARLAERFRIDRVLLAGDAAHIMPVWQGQGYNSGMRDAFNLAWKLALVVNGKAGEALLDSYQQERRDHAKAMIDLSVTAGHVLAPPKRWQGAARDGLSWLLNYLPPVKRYFLEMRFKPMPQYREGALLTDGAGKASPVGKMFIQPQVTLENGQSLLLDEVIGANFAIIGWGCNPQWGLDAGQIARWRAIGVRFIQVVPEVQIHREQDNAPGTLRVGDKQNRLKSWFAQHNTAIAVVRPDRFVAALAIPQTLGAQLTALAEKMTLAAGDTGHAEEKVA
;
A
#
# COMPACT_ATOMS: atom_id res chain seq x y z
N MET A 1 50.47 -1.64 -31.90
CA MET A 1 50.01 -0.51 -31.09
C MET A 1 48.51 -0.41 -31.29
N THR A 2 47.74 -1.04 -30.42
CA THR A 2 46.27 -0.92 -30.40
C THR A 2 45.93 0.26 -29.52
N THR A 3 45.51 1.34 -30.16
CA THR A 3 44.98 2.54 -29.51
C THR A 3 43.62 2.19 -28.92
N SER A 4 43.56 2.00 -27.61
CA SER A 4 42.30 1.97 -26.89
C SER A 4 41.64 3.35 -26.96
N THR A 5 40.55 3.46 -27.69
CA THR A 5 39.66 4.63 -27.63
C THR A 5 39.21 4.80 -26.18
N PRO A 6 39.37 5.99 -25.57
CA PRO A 6 38.84 6.21 -24.23
C PRO A 6 37.32 6.05 -24.28
N ASP A 7 36.79 5.21 -23.37
CA ASP A 7 35.36 5.09 -23.11
C ASP A 7 34.87 6.45 -22.60
N ILE A 8 34.35 7.27 -23.50
CA ILE A 8 33.71 8.54 -23.15
C ILE A 8 32.40 8.15 -22.47
N GLN A 9 32.40 8.14 -21.15
CA GLN A 9 31.14 8.00 -20.40
C GLN A 9 30.20 9.13 -20.86
N PRO A 10 28.97 8.82 -21.28
CA PRO A 10 28.02 9.84 -21.71
C PRO A 10 27.83 10.83 -20.55
N ALA A 11 27.74 12.13 -20.91
CA ALA A 11 27.55 13.19 -19.91
C ALA A 11 26.26 12.91 -19.12
N VAL A 12 26.30 13.12 -17.80
CA VAL A 12 25.12 12.98 -16.93
C VAL A 12 24.11 14.07 -17.28
N GLN A 13 22.94 13.70 -17.79
CA GLN A 13 21.88 14.62 -18.16
C GLN A 13 20.89 14.89 -17.01
N HIS A 14 20.73 13.93 -16.11
CA HIS A 14 19.79 14.04 -15.00
C HIS A 14 20.44 13.64 -13.69
N THR A 15 20.15 14.40 -12.64
CA THR A 15 20.51 14.08 -11.26
C THR A 15 19.29 14.12 -10.37
N ALA A 16 19.23 13.21 -9.38
CA ALA A 16 18.20 13.16 -8.34
C ALA A 16 18.77 12.49 -7.10
N GLN A 17 18.14 12.67 -5.95
CA GLN A 17 18.47 11.88 -4.76
C GLN A 17 17.89 10.47 -4.88
N VAL A 18 16.70 10.33 -5.47
CA VAL A 18 16.08 9.04 -5.70
C VAL A 18 15.61 8.93 -7.15
N ALA A 19 16.07 7.88 -7.84
CA ALA A 19 15.48 7.46 -9.12
C ALA A 19 14.41 6.38 -8.84
N ILE A 20 13.29 6.47 -9.54
CA ILE A 20 12.22 5.46 -9.48
C ILE A 20 12.00 4.94 -10.90
N ALA A 21 12.08 3.64 -11.10
CA ALA A 21 11.77 3.01 -12.37
C ALA A 21 10.33 2.47 -12.35
N GLY A 22 9.46 3.04 -13.20
CA GLY A 22 8.05 2.69 -13.35
C GLY A 22 7.10 3.70 -12.70
N ALA A 23 6.22 4.32 -13.51
CA ALA A 23 5.15 5.22 -13.10
C ALA A 23 3.80 4.49 -12.90
N GLY A 24 3.85 3.24 -12.44
CA GLY A 24 2.67 2.55 -11.91
C GLY A 24 2.29 3.09 -10.53
N PRO A 25 1.19 2.57 -9.92
CA PRO A 25 0.67 3.10 -8.65
C PRO A 25 1.70 3.16 -7.53
N VAL A 26 2.60 2.19 -7.45
CA VAL A 26 3.63 2.14 -6.40
C VAL A 26 4.70 3.22 -6.61
N GLY A 27 5.16 3.40 -7.85
CA GLY A 27 6.12 4.46 -8.19
C GLY A 27 5.53 5.85 -8.00
N LEU A 28 4.27 6.08 -8.42
CA LEU A 28 3.55 7.34 -8.21
C LEU A 28 3.35 7.65 -6.74
N MET A 29 2.98 6.64 -5.94
CA MET A 29 2.81 6.81 -4.49
C MET A 29 4.13 7.12 -3.80
N MET A 30 5.20 6.39 -4.16
CA MET A 30 6.56 6.64 -3.66
C MET A 30 7.02 8.06 -3.99
N ALA A 31 6.79 8.52 -5.23
CA ALA A 31 7.16 9.86 -5.67
C ALA A 31 6.39 10.96 -4.92
N ASN A 32 5.09 10.76 -4.65
CA ASN A 32 4.30 11.70 -3.83
C ASN A 32 4.83 11.79 -2.40
N TYR A 33 5.13 10.65 -1.77
CA TYR A 33 5.69 10.63 -0.42
C TYR A 33 7.05 11.33 -0.33
N LEU A 34 7.97 10.95 -1.21
CA LEU A 34 9.32 11.52 -1.24
C LEU A 34 9.29 13.02 -1.57
N GLY A 35 8.43 13.42 -2.53
CA GLY A 35 8.21 14.81 -2.88
C GLY A 35 7.71 15.65 -1.70
N GLN A 36 6.74 15.14 -0.94
CA GLN A 36 6.24 15.79 0.27
C GLN A 36 7.31 15.94 1.36
N MET A 37 8.29 15.04 1.40
CA MET A 37 9.43 15.08 2.32
C MET A 37 10.62 15.88 1.79
N GLY A 38 10.45 16.61 0.67
CA GLY A 38 11.46 17.49 0.08
C GLY A 38 12.55 16.77 -0.71
N ILE A 39 12.41 15.48 -1.00
CA ILE A 39 13.40 14.69 -1.74
C ILE A 39 13.29 14.96 -3.24
N SER A 40 14.44 15.16 -3.89
CA SER A 40 14.53 15.23 -5.34
C SER A 40 14.35 13.85 -5.97
N VAL A 41 13.32 13.70 -6.80
CA VAL A 41 12.93 12.43 -7.43
C VAL A 41 12.92 12.54 -8.95
N LEU A 42 13.49 11.54 -9.61
CA LEU A 42 13.30 11.30 -11.03
C LEU A 42 12.57 9.98 -11.25
N LEU A 43 11.33 10.06 -11.73
CA LEU A 43 10.51 8.92 -12.11
C LEU A 43 10.68 8.63 -13.60
N VAL A 44 11.03 7.40 -13.96
CA VAL A 44 11.27 6.97 -15.35
C VAL A 44 10.22 5.94 -15.74
N GLU A 45 9.46 6.20 -16.82
CA GLU A 45 8.42 5.29 -17.31
C GLU A 45 8.62 5.02 -18.80
N LYS A 46 8.61 3.74 -19.16
CA LYS A 46 8.81 3.31 -20.55
C LYS A 46 7.63 3.58 -21.48
N LEU A 47 6.42 3.62 -20.92
CA LEU A 47 5.22 3.95 -21.68
C LEU A 47 5.17 5.46 -21.97
N ASP A 48 4.43 5.84 -22.99
CA ASP A 48 4.19 7.24 -23.38
C ASP A 48 3.18 7.96 -22.47
N LYS A 49 2.39 7.19 -21.73
CA LYS A 49 1.36 7.69 -20.80
C LYS A 49 1.11 6.71 -19.68
N LEU A 50 0.32 7.10 -18.70
CA LEU A 50 -0.22 6.18 -17.69
C LEU A 50 -1.09 5.11 -18.34
N ILE A 51 -1.17 3.95 -17.68
CA ILE A 51 -2.08 2.87 -18.10
C ILE A 51 -3.51 3.38 -18.02
N ASP A 52 -4.25 3.32 -19.12
CA ASP A 52 -5.61 3.85 -19.26
C ASP A 52 -6.72 2.79 -19.03
N TYR A 53 -6.36 1.63 -18.52
CA TYR A 53 -7.29 0.54 -18.25
C TYR A 53 -7.14 -0.04 -16.84
N PRO A 54 -8.24 -0.40 -16.17
CA PRO A 54 -8.19 -0.91 -14.81
C PRO A 54 -7.54 -2.30 -14.77
N ARG A 55 -6.45 -2.43 -14.00
CA ARG A 55 -5.86 -3.71 -13.61
C ARG A 55 -6.44 -4.15 -12.28
N ALA A 56 -6.26 -3.37 -11.23
CA ALA A 56 -6.89 -3.57 -9.93
C ALA A 56 -8.29 -2.91 -9.89
N ILE A 57 -9.19 -3.50 -9.09
CA ILE A 57 -10.57 -3.03 -8.90
C ILE A 57 -10.97 -2.92 -7.43
N GLY A 58 -10.08 -3.25 -6.51
CA GLY A 58 -10.32 -3.17 -5.07
C GLY A 58 -9.24 -2.37 -4.36
N ILE A 59 -9.65 -1.33 -3.62
CA ILE A 59 -8.78 -0.54 -2.74
C ILE A 59 -9.22 -0.70 -1.29
N ASP A 60 -8.29 -0.92 -0.37
CA ASP A 60 -8.60 -1.11 1.05
C ASP A 60 -8.38 0.17 1.88
N ASP A 61 -8.81 0.10 3.14
CA ASP A 61 -8.68 1.18 4.12
C ASP A 61 -7.22 1.62 4.36
N GLU A 62 -6.28 0.67 4.34
CA GLU A 62 -4.86 0.98 4.51
C GLU A 62 -4.30 1.78 3.33
N SER A 63 -4.71 1.45 2.10
CA SER A 63 -4.32 2.19 0.89
C SER A 63 -4.96 3.58 0.84
N LEU A 64 -6.22 3.73 1.23
CA LEU A 64 -6.87 5.05 1.36
C LEU A 64 -6.18 5.90 2.43
N ARG A 65 -5.78 5.30 3.55
CA ARG A 65 -5.01 5.96 4.60
C ARG A 65 -3.62 6.41 4.12
N ALA A 66 -2.99 5.61 3.27
CA ALA A 66 -1.73 5.98 2.64
C ALA A 66 -1.90 7.19 1.69
N LEU A 67 -2.99 7.22 0.91
CA LEU A 67 -3.34 8.36 0.05
C LEU A 67 -3.70 9.61 0.86
N GLN A 68 -4.37 9.45 2.01
CA GLN A 68 -4.61 10.54 2.95
C GLN A 68 -3.31 11.16 3.46
N ALA A 69 -2.31 10.34 3.78
CA ALA A 69 -1.04 10.83 4.31
C ALA A 69 -0.26 11.70 3.30
N VAL A 70 -0.53 11.55 2.01
CA VAL A 70 0.01 12.43 0.95
C VAL A 70 -1.00 13.50 0.47
N GLY A 71 -2.15 13.64 1.16
CA GLY A 71 -3.16 14.67 0.87
C GLY A 71 -3.90 14.48 -0.45
N LEU A 72 -4.13 13.24 -0.90
CA LEU A 72 -4.80 12.92 -2.15
C LEU A 72 -6.11 12.14 -1.98
N VAL A 73 -6.48 11.79 -0.76
CA VAL A 73 -7.62 10.90 -0.53
C VAL A 73 -8.94 11.52 -0.99
N ASP A 74 -9.15 12.81 -0.77
CA ASP A 74 -10.39 13.50 -1.15
C ASP A 74 -10.60 13.52 -2.66
N ASP A 75 -9.53 13.64 -3.44
CA ASP A 75 -9.58 13.56 -4.91
C ASP A 75 -9.75 12.11 -5.41
N VAL A 76 -9.38 11.12 -4.59
CA VAL A 76 -9.53 9.69 -4.91
C VAL A 76 -10.93 9.16 -4.59
N LEU A 77 -11.54 9.60 -3.50
CA LEU A 77 -12.85 9.10 -3.05
C LEU A 77 -13.96 9.15 -4.11
N PRO A 78 -14.08 10.17 -4.99
CA PRO A 78 -15.06 10.19 -6.07
C PRO A 78 -14.93 9.05 -7.07
N HIS A 79 -13.76 8.42 -7.14
CA HIS A 79 -13.44 7.28 -8.02
C HIS A 79 -13.55 5.94 -7.31
N THR A 80 -14.18 5.92 -6.13
CA THR A 80 -14.38 4.71 -5.31
C THR A 80 -15.85 4.44 -5.03
N THR A 81 -16.18 3.20 -4.72
CA THR A 81 -17.47 2.81 -4.12
C THR A 81 -17.17 2.16 -2.76
N PRO A 82 -17.50 2.82 -1.65
CA PRO A 82 -17.23 2.30 -0.31
C PRO A 82 -18.11 1.09 0.02
N TRP A 83 -17.71 0.33 1.07
CA TRP A 83 -18.47 -0.82 1.59
C TRP A 83 -18.77 -1.90 0.55
N HIS A 84 -17.84 -2.09 -0.39
CA HIS A 84 -18.00 -2.98 -1.53
C HIS A 84 -17.83 -4.44 -1.13
N ALA A 85 -18.95 -5.15 -0.90
CA ALA A 85 -18.94 -6.54 -0.47
C ALA A 85 -18.39 -7.50 -1.52
N MET A 86 -17.92 -8.68 -1.08
CA MET A 86 -17.52 -9.78 -1.95
C MET A 86 -18.34 -11.02 -1.58
N ARG A 87 -19.09 -11.57 -2.54
CA ARG A 87 -20.00 -12.69 -2.35
C ARG A 87 -19.59 -13.90 -3.17
N PHE A 88 -19.44 -15.03 -2.53
CA PHE A 88 -19.19 -16.31 -3.18
C PHE A 88 -20.51 -17.03 -3.42
N LEU A 89 -20.80 -17.32 -4.69
CA LEU A 89 -22.05 -17.93 -5.11
C LEU A 89 -21.80 -19.37 -5.64
N THR A 90 -22.75 -20.24 -5.34
CA THR A 90 -22.86 -21.53 -6.01
C THR A 90 -23.30 -21.35 -7.47
N PRO A 91 -23.20 -22.39 -8.35
CA PRO A 91 -23.72 -22.31 -9.74
C PRO A 91 -25.20 -21.94 -9.83
N LYS A 92 -25.98 -22.21 -8.77
CA LYS A 92 -27.42 -21.88 -8.67
C LYS A 92 -27.68 -20.48 -8.09
N GLY A 93 -26.63 -19.63 -7.95
CA GLY A 93 -26.74 -18.28 -7.43
C GLY A 93 -26.92 -18.17 -5.91
N ARG A 94 -26.83 -19.28 -5.15
CA ARG A 94 -26.91 -19.25 -3.68
C ARG A 94 -25.60 -18.71 -3.10
N CYS A 95 -25.67 -17.66 -2.28
CA CYS A 95 -24.53 -17.14 -1.54
C CYS A 95 -24.14 -18.09 -0.40
N PHE A 96 -22.88 -18.52 -0.37
CA PHE A 96 -22.34 -19.36 0.69
C PHE A 96 -21.26 -18.69 1.53
N ALA A 97 -20.66 -17.61 1.05
CA ALA A 97 -19.80 -16.76 1.87
C ALA A 97 -20.03 -15.30 1.46
N ASP A 98 -20.31 -14.46 2.44
CA ASP A 98 -20.47 -13.02 2.31
C ASP A 98 -19.34 -12.34 3.09
N ILE A 99 -18.57 -11.47 2.42
CA ILE A 99 -17.45 -10.73 3.00
C ILE A 99 -17.82 -9.26 2.90
N GLN A 100 -18.25 -8.71 4.01
CA GLN A 100 -18.68 -7.32 4.13
C GLN A 100 -18.23 -6.74 5.48
N PRO A 101 -16.93 -6.46 5.65
CA PRO A 101 -16.42 -5.90 6.90
C PRO A 101 -16.95 -4.47 7.09
N MET A 102 -17.79 -4.29 8.10
CA MET A 102 -18.39 -3.01 8.48
C MET A 102 -17.54 -2.32 9.55
N THR A 103 -16.26 -2.09 9.26
CA THR A 103 -15.33 -1.39 10.15
C THR A 103 -14.71 -0.19 9.46
N ASP A 104 -14.55 0.88 10.24
CA ASP A 104 -13.85 2.11 9.91
C ASP A 104 -12.64 2.34 10.83
N GLU A 105 -12.06 1.26 11.36
CA GLU A 105 -10.98 1.30 12.35
C GLU A 105 -9.84 2.21 11.93
N PHE A 106 -9.55 2.27 10.63
CA PHE A 106 -8.50 3.10 10.05
C PHE A 106 -9.05 4.37 9.35
N GLY A 107 -10.25 4.81 9.73
CA GLY A 107 -10.90 6.01 9.21
C GLY A 107 -11.67 5.82 7.91
N TRP A 108 -11.46 4.72 7.21
CA TRP A 108 -12.03 4.40 5.90
C TRP A 108 -12.71 3.03 5.90
N SER A 109 -13.65 2.81 4.97
CA SER A 109 -14.25 1.49 4.78
C SER A 109 -13.20 0.47 4.32
N ARG A 110 -13.20 -0.73 4.94
CA ARG A 110 -12.17 -1.75 4.72
C ARG A 110 -12.12 -2.30 3.28
N ARG A 111 -13.22 -2.23 2.55
CA ARG A 111 -13.29 -2.67 1.15
C ARG A 111 -14.02 -1.65 0.31
N ASN A 112 -13.38 -1.24 -0.77
CA ASN A 112 -13.95 -0.29 -1.73
C ASN A 112 -13.67 -0.81 -3.15
N ALA A 113 -14.62 -0.65 -4.07
CA ALA A 113 -14.32 -0.72 -5.49
C ALA A 113 -13.64 0.57 -5.93
N PHE A 114 -12.84 0.53 -6.98
CA PHE A 114 -12.23 1.73 -7.56
C PHE A 114 -11.87 1.53 -9.03
N ILE A 115 -11.61 2.64 -9.72
CA ILE A 115 -11.08 2.64 -11.09
C ILE A 115 -9.63 3.08 -11.06
N GLN A 116 -8.72 2.11 -11.15
CA GLN A 116 -7.29 2.33 -10.99
C GLN A 116 -6.73 3.46 -11.88
N PRO A 117 -7.00 3.56 -13.21
CA PRO A 117 -6.44 4.64 -14.02
C PRO A 117 -6.78 6.05 -13.53
N GLN A 118 -7.98 6.23 -12.96
CA GLN A 118 -8.38 7.53 -12.41
C GLN A 118 -7.63 7.86 -11.13
N VAL A 119 -7.43 6.86 -10.25
CA VAL A 119 -6.63 7.03 -9.04
C VAL A 119 -5.15 7.23 -9.37
N ASP A 120 -4.61 6.51 -10.36
CA ASP A 120 -3.23 6.71 -10.83
C ASP A 120 -3.07 8.12 -11.43
N ALA A 121 -4.07 8.65 -12.15
CA ALA A 121 -4.08 10.02 -12.66
C ALA A 121 -4.09 11.06 -11.52
N VAL A 122 -4.88 10.86 -10.47
CA VAL A 122 -4.87 11.72 -9.27
C VAL A 122 -3.47 11.74 -8.65
N MET A 123 -2.83 10.57 -8.48
CA MET A 123 -1.48 10.50 -7.94
C MET A 123 -0.45 11.19 -8.84
N TYR A 124 -0.57 11.05 -10.15
CA TYR A 124 0.32 11.71 -11.10
C TYR A 124 0.16 13.24 -11.09
N HIS A 125 -1.07 13.74 -11.13
CA HIS A 125 -1.33 15.18 -11.02
C HIS A 125 -0.89 15.73 -9.66
N GLY A 126 -0.99 14.91 -8.60
CA GLY A 126 -0.49 15.24 -7.26
C GLY A 126 1.00 15.56 -7.22
N LEU A 127 1.81 15.04 -8.16
CA LEU A 127 3.26 15.33 -8.25
C LEU A 127 3.54 16.78 -8.62
N GLN A 128 2.61 17.48 -9.29
CA GLN A 128 2.78 18.90 -9.67
C GLN A 128 2.95 19.83 -8.46
N ARG A 129 2.55 19.38 -7.26
CA ARG A 129 2.80 20.10 -6.00
C ARG A 129 4.28 20.21 -5.64
N PHE A 130 5.15 19.38 -6.26
CA PHE A 130 6.54 19.18 -5.87
C PHE A 130 7.47 19.49 -7.05
N PRO A 131 8.04 20.71 -7.14
CA PRO A 131 8.89 21.11 -8.28
C PRO A 131 10.18 20.29 -8.40
N GLN A 132 10.61 19.63 -7.31
CA GLN A 132 11.78 18.76 -7.29
C GLN A 132 11.49 17.32 -7.75
N VAL A 133 10.22 16.99 -8.07
CA VAL A 133 9.83 15.69 -8.60
C VAL A 133 9.57 15.81 -10.10
N ARG A 134 10.29 15.02 -10.90
CA ARG A 134 10.12 14.97 -12.36
C ARG A 134 9.75 13.57 -12.81
N CYS A 135 8.87 13.48 -13.82
CA CYS A 135 8.49 12.23 -14.45
C CYS A 135 8.86 12.27 -15.94
N LEU A 136 9.62 11.28 -16.39
CA LEU A 136 10.03 11.11 -17.79
C LEU A 136 9.30 9.91 -18.38
N PHE A 137 8.32 10.15 -19.23
CA PHE A 137 7.63 9.13 -20.04
C PHE A 137 8.43 8.80 -21.30
N SER A 138 8.10 7.67 -21.93
CA SER A 138 8.79 7.13 -23.10
C SER A 138 10.29 6.98 -22.87
N ARG A 139 10.67 6.62 -21.65
CA ARG A 139 12.06 6.39 -21.26
C ARG A 139 12.20 5.01 -20.64
N GLU A 140 12.99 4.13 -21.24
CA GLU A 140 13.24 2.77 -20.77
C GLU A 140 14.63 2.65 -20.14
N VAL A 141 14.73 2.04 -18.97
CA VAL A 141 16.01 1.71 -18.35
C VAL A 141 16.61 0.52 -19.10
N GLU A 142 17.72 0.75 -19.85
CA GLU A 142 18.44 -0.30 -20.60
C GLU A 142 19.58 -0.92 -19.79
N ALA A 143 20.20 -0.15 -18.91
CA ALA A 143 21.29 -0.60 -18.05
C ALA A 143 21.36 0.24 -16.78
N PHE A 144 21.96 -0.29 -15.75
CA PHE A 144 22.34 0.47 -14.56
C PHE A 144 23.56 -0.15 -13.88
N SER A 145 24.25 0.66 -13.11
CA SER A 145 25.33 0.27 -12.22
C SER A 145 25.15 0.92 -10.86
N GLN A 146 25.70 0.32 -9.81
CA GLN A 146 25.70 0.90 -8.46
C GLN A 146 27.08 0.82 -7.82
N SER A 147 27.35 1.77 -6.94
CA SER A 147 28.56 1.85 -6.13
C SER A 147 28.21 2.29 -4.70
N SER A 148 29.20 2.48 -3.84
CA SER A 148 29.01 3.11 -2.51
C SER A 148 28.39 4.50 -2.60
N ASP A 149 28.62 5.23 -3.71
CA ASP A 149 28.28 6.65 -3.85
C ASP A 149 26.95 6.88 -4.56
N GLY A 150 26.31 5.84 -5.10
CA GLY A 150 25.02 5.97 -5.78
C GLY A 150 24.79 4.98 -6.90
N VAL A 151 23.78 5.27 -7.70
CA VAL A 151 23.34 4.48 -8.84
C VAL A 151 23.40 5.33 -10.11
N THR A 152 23.88 4.73 -11.19
CA THR A 152 23.86 5.34 -12.52
C THR A 152 22.97 4.50 -13.43
N LEU A 153 21.94 5.12 -14.04
CA LEU A 153 21.06 4.46 -15.00
C LEU A 153 21.33 5.01 -16.39
N ASN A 154 21.34 4.13 -17.38
CA ASN A 154 21.26 4.48 -18.79
C ASN A 154 19.83 4.26 -19.25
N ILE A 155 19.17 5.32 -19.69
CA ILE A 155 17.80 5.32 -20.17
C ILE A 155 17.78 5.62 -21.67
N LYS A 156 16.84 4.98 -22.37
CA LYS A 156 16.64 5.16 -23.79
C LYS A 156 15.32 5.86 -24.04
N GLY A 157 15.35 6.93 -24.81
CA GLY A 157 14.20 7.69 -25.25
C GLY A 157 13.56 7.17 -26.54
N PRO A 158 12.43 7.79 -26.97
CA PRO A 158 11.62 7.31 -28.09
C PRO A 158 12.37 7.33 -29.43
N ASP A 159 13.28 8.27 -29.64
CA ASP A 159 14.06 8.42 -30.88
C ASP A 159 15.37 7.61 -30.82
N GLY A 160 15.55 6.80 -29.78
CA GLY A 160 16.74 5.98 -29.59
C GLY A 160 17.90 6.70 -28.92
N GLU A 161 17.72 7.96 -28.53
CA GLU A 161 18.68 8.74 -27.76
C GLU A 161 18.94 8.08 -26.40
N ARG A 162 20.17 8.12 -25.93
CA ARG A 162 20.59 7.59 -24.64
C ARG A 162 20.93 8.73 -23.71
N GLU A 163 20.32 8.68 -22.53
CA GLU A 163 20.52 9.64 -21.46
C GLU A 163 21.05 8.92 -20.21
N THR A 164 21.86 9.62 -19.43
CA THR A 164 22.41 9.08 -18.18
C THR A 164 21.79 9.81 -16.99
N VAL A 165 21.27 9.01 -16.05
CA VAL A 165 20.71 9.46 -14.78
C VAL A 165 21.66 9.05 -13.65
N ARG A 166 21.99 9.98 -12.76
CA ARG A 166 22.68 9.68 -11.50
C ARG A 166 21.76 9.93 -10.31
N ALA A 167 21.70 8.98 -9.39
CA ALA A 167 20.91 9.10 -8.16
C ALA A 167 21.66 8.46 -6.98
N ASP A 168 21.31 8.84 -5.74
CA ASP A 168 21.84 8.21 -4.54
C ASP A 168 21.21 6.83 -4.34
N TRP A 169 19.93 6.67 -4.68
CA TRP A 169 19.14 5.45 -4.53
C TRP A 169 18.27 5.17 -5.75
N LEU A 170 18.00 3.88 -6.01
CA LEU A 170 17.07 3.42 -7.03
C LEU A 170 15.94 2.61 -6.39
N VAL A 171 14.69 2.99 -6.66
CA VAL A 171 13.51 2.18 -6.32
C VAL A 171 12.95 1.57 -7.59
N ALA A 172 12.97 0.24 -7.68
CA ALA A 172 12.43 -0.51 -8.80
C ALA A 172 10.94 -0.78 -8.57
N CYS A 173 10.10 -0.05 -9.30
CA CYS A 173 8.65 -0.21 -9.42
C CYS A 173 8.25 -0.65 -10.84
N ASP A 174 9.16 -1.30 -11.58
CA ASP A 174 9.07 -1.65 -13.00
C ASP A 174 8.27 -2.93 -13.30
N GLY A 175 7.45 -3.36 -12.32
CA GLY A 175 6.42 -4.37 -12.46
C GLY A 175 6.93 -5.81 -12.43
N GLY A 176 6.03 -6.77 -12.69
CA GLY A 176 6.31 -8.19 -12.52
C GLY A 176 7.42 -8.75 -13.41
N ALA A 177 7.62 -8.17 -14.59
CA ALA A 177 8.73 -8.47 -15.50
C ALA A 177 9.97 -7.61 -15.23
N SER A 178 10.15 -7.09 -14.01
CA SER A 178 11.20 -6.16 -13.61
C SER A 178 12.54 -6.46 -14.27
N PHE A 179 13.03 -5.50 -15.05
CA PHE A 179 14.37 -5.53 -15.65
C PHE A 179 15.43 -5.42 -14.55
N ILE A 180 15.21 -4.52 -13.60
CA ILE A 180 16.15 -4.23 -12.50
C ILE A 180 16.35 -5.48 -11.63
N ARG A 181 15.26 -6.13 -11.19
CA ARG A 181 15.36 -7.37 -10.41
C ARG A 181 16.15 -8.46 -11.15
N ARG A 182 15.88 -8.65 -12.46
CA ARG A 182 16.58 -9.66 -13.27
C ARG A 182 18.06 -9.35 -13.44
N THR A 183 18.40 -8.09 -13.68
CA THR A 183 19.80 -7.65 -13.82
C THR A 183 20.58 -7.87 -12.51
N LEU A 184 19.92 -7.68 -11.36
CA LEU A 184 20.51 -7.97 -10.04
C LEU A 184 20.56 -9.47 -9.72
N ASN A 185 20.07 -10.35 -10.60
CA ASN A 185 19.97 -11.78 -10.40
C ASN A 185 19.25 -12.16 -9.10
N VAL A 186 18.24 -11.37 -8.67
CA VAL A 186 17.43 -11.67 -7.49
C VAL A 186 16.42 -12.76 -7.85
N PRO A 187 16.47 -13.93 -7.18
CA PRO A 187 15.50 -15.00 -7.39
C PRO A 187 14.06 -14.52 -7.17
N PHE A 188 13.16 -14.95 -8.05
CA PHE A 188 11.72 -14.64 -7.98
C PHE A 188 10.94 -15.94 -7.83
N GLU A 189 10.93 -16.42 -6.59
CA GLU A 189 10.39 -17.72 -6.22
C GLU A 189 8.87 -17.77 -6.33
N GLY A 190 8.34 -18.93 -6.70
CA GLY A 190 6.91 -19.14 -6.75
C GLY A 190 6.45 -19.86 -8.00
N LYS A 191 5.14 -19.75 -8.29
CA LYS A 191 4.48 -20.50 -9.36
C LYS A 191 3.61 -19.59 -10.21
N THR A 192 3.48 -19.97 -11.49
CA THR A 192 2.48 -19.43 -12.41
C THR A 192 1.29 -20.40 -12.40
N ALA A 193 0.07 -19.87 -12.24
CA ALA A 193 -1.13 -20.70 -12.31
C ALA A 193 -1.31 -21.28 -13.72
N PRO A 194 -1.77 -22.53 -13.85
CA PRO A 194 -2.01 -23.14 -15.15
C PRO A 194 -3.21 -22.52 -15.88
N ASN A 195 -4.15 -21.95 -15.14
CA ASN A 195 -5.39 -21.41 -15.67
C ASN A 195 -5.23 -19.94 -16.05
N GLN A 196 -5.72 -19.59 -17.24
CA GLN A 196 -5.85 -18.23 -17.72
C GLN A 196 -7.28 -17.72 -17.52
N TRP A 197 -7.43 -16.41 -17.52
CA TRP A 197 -8.72 -15.75 -17.34
C TRP A 197 -8.85 -14.61 -18.35
N ILE A 198 -10.02 -14.51 -18.98
CA ILE A 198 -10.36 -13.36 -19.82
C ILE A 198 -11.10 -12.33 -18.98
N VAL A 199 -10.59 -11.11 -18.96
CA VAL A 199 -11.24 -9.92 -18.38
C VAL A 199 -12.00 -9.20 -19.48
N ILE A 200 -13.23 -8.81 -19.16
CA ILE A 200 -14.11 -8.03 -20.02
C ILE A 200 -14.67 -6.88 -19.17
N ASP A 201 -14.33 -5.65 -19.55
CA ASP A 201 -14.87 -4.44 -18.94
C ASP A 201 -15.91 -3.82 -19.88
N ILE A 202 -17.09 -3.51 -19.33
CA ILE A 202 -18.20 -2.86 -20.06
C ILE A 202 -18.59 -1.55 -19.38
N ALA A 203 -19.03 -0.58 -20.18
CA ALA A 203 -19.68 0.65 -19.71
C ALA A 203 -21.21 0.45 -19.57
N ASN A 204 -21.84 1.39 -18.88
CA ASN A 204 -23.31 1.46 -18.74
C ASN A 204 -23.89 0.17 -18.15
N ASP A 205 -23.35 -0.27 -17.01
CA ASP A 205 -23.72 -1.51 -16.31
C ASP A 205 -25.25 -1.72 -16.23
N PRO A 206 -25.80 -2.73 -16.93
CA PRO A 206 -27.24 -2.96 -16.97
C PRO A 206 -27.77 -3.77 -15.77
N LEU A 207 -26.89 -4.34 -14.93
CA LEU A 207 -27.30 -5.29 -13.89
C LEU A 207 -27.69 -4.62 -12.59
N ALA A 208 -27.24 -3.39 -12.33
CA ALA A 208 -27.50 -2.62 -11.11
C ALA A 208 -27.22 -3.41 -9.79
N THR A 209 -26.40 -4.45 -9.85
CA THR A 209 -26.00 -5.26 -8.68
C THR A 209 -24.69 -4.73 -8.11
N PRO A 210 -24.66 -4.27 -6.85
CA PRO A 210 -23.66 -3.29 -6.38
C PRO A 210 -22.35 -3.89 -5.85
N HIS A 211 -22.01 -5.14 -6.07
CA HIS A 211 -20.89 -5.80 -5.37
C HIS A 211 -20.03 -6.64 -6.31
N VAL A 212 -19.03 -7.34 -5.73
CA VAL A 212 -18.28 -8.40 -6.41
C VAL A 212 -18.97 -9.74 -6.14
N TYR A 213 -19.26 -10.47 -7.20
CA TYR A 213 -19.83 -11.81 -7.16
C TYR A 213 -18.84 -12.80 -7.77
N LEU A 214 -18.40 -13.75 -6.98
CA LEU A 214 -17.53 -14.86 -7.40
C LEU A 214 -18.41 -16.09 -7.61
N CYS A 215 -18.76 -16.38 -8.85
CA CYS A 215 -19.60 -17.52 -9.20
C CYS A 215 -18.73 -18.77 -9.31
N CYS A 216 -18.80 -19.62 -8.31
CA CYS A 216 -17.97 -20.80 -8.13
C CYS A 216 -18.52 -22.01 -8.93
N ASP A 217 -18.75 -21.80 -10.23
CA ASP A 217 -19.23 -22.86 -11.13
C ASP A 217 -18.09 -23.85 -11.42
N PRO A 218 -18.27 -25.17 -11.12
CA PRO A 218 -17.26 -26.19 -11.40
C PRO A 218 -17.01 -26.43 -12.90
N VAL A 219 -17.85 -25.90 -13.78
CA VAL A 219 -17.69 -25.97 -15.23
C VAL A 219 -16.87 -24.78 -15.73
N ARG A 220 -17.36 -23.56 -15.47
CA ARG A 220 -16.65 -22.32 -15.82
C ARG A 220 -16.90 -21.28 -14.74
N PRO A 221 -16.00 -21.18 -13.75
CA PRO A 221 -16.10 -20.12 -12.75
C PRO A 221 -15.93 -18.75 -13.39
N TYR A 222 -16.64 -17.75 -12.82
CA TYR A 222 -16.53 -16.38 -13.30
C TYR A 222 -16.70 -15.38 -12.14
N VAL A 223 -16.23 -14.17 -12.38
CA VAL A 223 -16.41 -13.01 -11.48
C VAL A 223 -17.26 -11.97 -12.19
N SER A 224 -18.15 -11.32 -11.45
CA SER A 224 -18.90 -10.13 -11.87
C SER A 224 -18.71 -9.05 -10.82
N ALA A 225 -18.13 -7.90 -11.18
CA ALA A 225 -17.81 -6.82 -10.27
C ALA A 225 -18.36 -5.50 -10.77
N ALA A 226 -19.24 -4.87 -9.97
CA ALA A 226 -19.64 -3.48 -10.18
C ALA A 226 -18.50 -2.55 -9.80
N LEU A 227 -18.20 -1.56 -10.63
CA LEU A 227 -17.19 -0.54 -10.40
C LEU A 227 -17.83 0.85 -10.41
N PRO A 228 -17.15 1.89 -9.91
CA PRO A 228 -17.63 3.27 -10.02
C PRO A 228 -17.95 3.66 -11.47
N HIS A 229 -18.73 4.73 -11.63
CA HIS A 229 -19.07 5.34 -12.92
C HIS A 229 -19.79 4.41 -13.92
N GLY A 230 -20.54 3.42 -13.42
CA GLY A 230 -21.32 2.52 -14.27
C GLY A 230 -20.46 1.51 -15.05
N VAL A 231 -19.24 1.28 -14.65
CA VAL A 231 -18.39 0.24 -15.23
C VAL A 231 -18.68 -1.10 -14.56
N ARG A 232 -18.72 -2.17 -15.36
CA ARG A 232 -18.75 -3.54 -14.83
C ARG A 232 -17.65 -4.38 -15.44
N ARG A 233 -17.00 -5.16 -14.58
CA ARG A 233 -15.99 -6.15 -14.95
C ARG A 233 -16.58 -7.55 -14.87
N PHE A 234 -16.33 -8.32 -15.91
CA PHE A 234 -16.47 -9.77 -15.90
C PHE A 234 -15.11 -10.42 -16.07
N GLU A 235 -14.89 -11.53 -15.37
CA GLU A 235 -13.70 -12.36 -15.54
C GLU A 235 -14.16 -13.81 -15.69
N PHE A 236 -13.80 -14.48 -16.81
CA PHE A 236 -14.15 -15.87 -17.04
C PHE A 236 -12.90 -16.71 -17.15
N MET A 237 -12.91 -17.91 -16.55
CA MET A 237 -11.83 -18.85 -16.75
C MET A 237 -11.77 -19.30 -18.22
N VAL A 238 -10.58 -19.26 -18.79
CA VAL A 238 -10.29 -19.81 -20.12
C VAL A 238 -10.26 -21.32 -20.03
N MET A 239 -11.05 -22.00 -20.83
CA MET A 239 -11.16 -23.46 -20.79
C MET A 239 -10.07 -24.10 -21.64
N PRO A 240 -9.67 -25.36 -21.33
CA PRO A 240 -8.72 -26.09 -22.16
C PRO A 240 -9.14 -26.12 -23.63
N GLY A 241 -8.23 -25.77 -24.53
CA GLY A 241 -8.48 -25.68 -25.98
C GLY A 241 -9.01 -24.32 -26.46
N GLU A 242 -9.32 -23.38 -25.58
CA GLU A 242 -9.66 -22.02 -25.96
C GLU A 242 -8.40 -21.14 -26.01
N THR A 243 -8.36 -20.22 -26.98
CA THR A 243 -7.28 -19.23 -27.13
C THR A 243 -7.82 -17.82 -26.96
N GLU A 244 -6.93 -16.85 -26.63
CA GLU A 244 -7.30 -15.43 -26.54
C GLU A 244 -7.92 -14.93 -27.85
N ALA A 245 -7.36 -15.30 -29.01
CA ALA A 245 -7.88 -14.90 -30.31
C ALA A 245 -9.32 -15.39 -30.53
N GLN A 246 -9.60 -16.67 -30.22
CA GLN A 246 -10.94 -17.22 -30.31
C GLN A 246 -11.94 -16.56 -29.36
N LEU A 247 -11.54 -16.33 -28.11
CA LEU A 247 -12.41 -15.67 -27.12
C LEU A 247 -12.68 -14.20 -27.43
N SER A 248 -11.77 -13.56 -28.19
CA SER A 248 -11.91 -12.17 -28.65
C SER A 248 -12.82 -12.01 -29.86
N GLU A 249 -13.18 -13.10 -30.54
CA GLU A 249 -14.16 -13.05 -31.63
C GLU A 249 -15.54 -12.60 -31.11
N PRO A 250 -16.25 -11.69 -31.81
CA PRO A 250 -17.54 -11.15 -31.37
C PRO A 250 -18.58 -12.22 -31.00
N HIS A 251 -18.63 -13.32 -31.74
CA HIS A 251 -19.57 -14.42 -31.47
C HIS A 251 -19.25 -15.13 -30.14
N ASN A 252 -17.98 -15.42 -29.87
CA ASN A 252 -17.56 -16.10 -28.65
C ASN A 252 -17.69 -15.17 -27.43
N MET A 253 -17.39 -13.89 -27.60
CA MET A 253 -17.61 -12.85 -26.60
C MET A 253 -19.08 -12.76 -26.22
N ARG A 254 -19.97 -12.66 -27.20
CA ARG A 254 -21.42 -12.65 -26.99
C ARG A 254 -21.87 -13.90 -26.22
N ARG A 255 -21.37 -15.08 -26.57
CA ARG A 255 -21.67 -16.34 -25.88
C ARG A 255 -21.22 -16.34 -24.41
N LEU A 256 -20.09 -15.68 -24.07
CA LEU A 256 -19.68 -15.53 -22.68
C LEU A 256 -20.60 -14.54 -21.93
N LEU A 257 -20.86 -13.38 -22.51
CA LEU A 257 -21.66 -12.34 -21.90
C LEU A 257 -23.14 -12.72 -21.76
N SER A 258 -23.71 -13.53 -22.69
CA SER A 258 -25.10 -14.02 -22.58
C SER A 258 -25.37 -14.91 -21.37
N LYS A 259 -24.32 -15.41 -20.69
CA LYS A 259 -24.47 -16.14 -19.41
C LYS A 259 -24.76 -15.23 -18.24
N VAL A 260 -24.42 -13.95 -18.34
CA VAL A 260 -24.39 -13.01 -17.22
C VAL A 260 -25.17 -11.72 -17.52
N LEU A 261 -25.47 -11.45 -18.77
CA LEU A 261 -26.23 -10.28 -19.24
C LEU A 261 -27.52 -10.70 -19.93
N PRO A 262 -28.62 -10.00 -19.69
CA PRO A 262 -29.89 -10.25 -20.38
C PRO A 262 -29.83 -9.91 -21.88
N ASP A 263 -29.07 -8.88 -22.25
CA ASP A 263 -28.88 -8.46 -23.65
C ASP A 263 -27.41 -8.03 -23.86
N PRO A 264 -26.55 -8.98 -24.31
CA PRO A 264 -25.13 -8.71 -24.51
C PRO A 264 -24.82 -7.82 -25.72
N ASP A 265 -25.79 -7.57 -26.61
CA ASP A 265 -25.60 -6.76 -27.80
C ASP A 265 -25.74 -5.24 -27.52
N ARG A 266 -26.31 -4.88 -26.36
CA ARG A 266 -26.53 -3.48 -25.96
C ARG A 266 -25.42 -2.91 -25.08
N VAL A 267 -24.38 -3.69 -24.77
CA VAL A 267 -23.33 -3.18 -23.91
C VAL A 267 -22.18 -2.61 -24.73
N GLU A 268 -21.61 -1.55 -24.23
CA GLU A 268 -20.40 -0.94 -24.77
C GLU A 268 -19.17 -1.62 -24.15
N LEU A 269 -18.37 -2.25 -25.00
CA LEU A 269 -17.13 -2.91 -24.59
C LEU A 269 -16.02 -1.85 -24.40
N ILE A 270 -15.53 -1.70 -23.18
CA ILE A 270 -14.37 -0.85 -22.89
C ILE A 270 -13.08 -1.60 -23.24
N ARG A 271 -13.00 -2.89 -22.86
CA ARG A 271 -11.77 -3.66 -22.97
C ARG A 271 -12.02 -5.15 -22.83
N GLN A 272 -11.13 -5.92 -23.47
CA GLN A 272 -10.95 -7.36 -23.21
C GLN A 272 -9.46 -7.71 -23.19
N ARG A 273 -9.07 -8.66 -22.33
CA ARG A 273 -7.70 -9.20 -22.30
C ARG A 273 -7.64 -10.52 -21.54
N VAL A 274 -6.81 -11.43 -22.02
CA VAL A 274 -6.44 -12.66 -21.28
C VAL A 274 -5.22 -12.39 -20.42
N TYR A 275 -5.21 -12.91 -19.20
CA TYR A 275 -4.08 -12.82 -18.29
C TYR A 275 -3.90 -14.12 -17.51
N THR A 276 -2.68 -14.31 -17.01
CA THR A 276 -2.28 -15.45 -16.21
C THR A 276 -1.94 -15.00 -14.80
N HIS A 277 -2.39 -15.75 -13.80
CA HIS A 277 -2.07 -15.47 -12.41
C HIS A 277 -0.68 -15.96 -12.05
N ASN A 278 0.06 -15.12 -11.38
CA ASN A 278 1.36 -15.42 -10.82
C ASN A 278 1.31 -15.28 -9.29
N ALA A 279 1.99 -16.19 -8.61
CA ALA A 279 2.23 -16.15 -7.17
C ALA A 279 3.75 -16.22 -6.99
N ARG A 280 4.40 -15.06 -6.85
CA ARG A 280 5.86 -14.97 -6.84
C ARG A 280 6.34 -13.93 -5.82
N LEU A 281 7.49 -14.21 -5.21
CA LEU A 281 8.10 -13.37 -4.19
C LEU A 281 9.61 -13.27 -4.46
N ALA A 282 10.15 -12.05 -4.43
CA ALA A 282 11.60 -11.85 -4.52
C ALA A 282 12.27 -12.31 -3.22
N GLU A 283 13.45 -12.92 -3.37
CA GLU A 283 14.24 -13.37 -2.23
C GLU A 283 14.70 -12.19 -1.37
N ARG A 284 15.11 -11.10 -2.00
CA ARG A 284 15.54 -9.86 -1.35
C ARG A 284 14.81 -8.66 -1.92
N PHE A 285 14.49 -7.70 -1.04
CA PHE A 285 13.84 -6.44 -1.39
C PHE A 285 14.83 -5.27 -1.44
N ARG A 286 16.00 -5.42 -0.81
CA ARG A 286 17.10 -4.48 -0.89
C ARG A 286 18.35 -5.17 -1.40
N ILE A 287 19.04 -4.56 -2.35
CA ILE A 287 20.36 -4.96 -2.85
C ILE A 287 21.21 -3.69 -2.93
N ASP A 288 22.04 -3.49 -1.92
CA ASP A 288 22.84 -2.29 -1.74
C ASP A 288 22.01 -1.00 -1.84
N ARG A 289 22.13 -0.23 -2.93
CA ARG A 289 21.39 1.02 -3.18
C ARG A 289 20.14 0.85 -4.02
N VAL A 290 19.76 -0.37 -4.32
CA VAL A 290 18.55 -0.68 -5.08
C VAL A 290 17.51 -1.34 -4.19
N LEU A 291 16.27 -0.84 -4.26
CA LEU A 291 15.11 -1.31 -3.50
C LEU A 291 14.02 -1.78 -4.46
N LEU A 292 13.47 -2.96 -4.26
CA LEU A 292 12.36 -3.49 -5.05
C LEU A 292 11.03 -3.23 -4.34
N ALA A 293 10.01 -2.75 -5.06
CA ALA A 293 8.69 -2.48 -4.49
C ALA A 293 7.56 -2.89 -5.45
N GLY A 294 6.39 -3.20 -4.89
CA GLY A 294 5.23 -3.65 -5.64
C GLY A 294 5.48 -4.92 -6.45
N ASP A 295 4.97 -4.98 -7.68
CA ASP A 295 5.08 -6.17 -8.53
C ASP A 295 6.54 -6.54 -8.87
N ALA A 296 7.49 -5.63 -8.76
CA ALA A 296 8.91 -5.94 -8.88
C ALA A 296 9.42 -6.83 -7.73
N ALA A 297 8.84 -6.70 -6.54
CA ALA A 297 9.18 -7.48 -5.34
C ALA A 297 8.27 -8.69 -5.14
N HIS A 298 6.97 -8.60 -5.48
CA HIS A 298 5.99 -9.68 -5.26
C HIS A 298 4.79 -9.56 -6.19
N ILE A 299 4.33 -10.69 -6.71
CA ILE A 299 3.11 -10.79 -7.51
C ILE A 299 2.18 -11.80 -6.85
N MET A 300 0.91 -11.48 -6.78
CA MET A 300 -0.11 -12.36 -6.22
C MET A 300 -1.33 -12.50 -7.14
N PRO A 301 -2.04 -13.65 -7.08
CA PRO A 301 -3.30 -13.81 -7.79
C PRO A 301 -4.34 -12.77 -7.38
N VAL A 302 -5.22 -12.39 -8.30
CA VAL A 302 -6.15 -11.26 -8.12
C VAL A 302 -7.32 -11.50 -7.17
N TRP A 303 -7.55 -12.73 -6.72
CA TRP A 303 -8.78 -13.20 -6.05
C TRP A 303 -9.20 -12.43 -4.81
N GLN A 304 -8.28 -11.76 -4.14
CA GLN A 304 -8.55 -10.93 -2.97
C GLN A 304 -8.35 -9.44 -3.23
N GLY A 305 -7.95 -9.05 -4.46
CA GLY A 305 -7.67 -7.66 -4.82
C GLY A 305 -6.52 -7.05 -4.01
N GLN A 306 -5.51 -7.83 -3.63
CA GLN A 306 -4.46 -7.39 -2.70
C GLN A 306 -3.15 -6.97 -3.35
N GLY A 307 -2.95 -7.21 -4.66
CA GLY A 307 -1.69 -6.84 -5.33
C GLY A 307 -1.41 -5.34 -5.29
N TYR A 308 -2.37 -4.52 -5.72
CA TYR A 308 -2.32 -3.07 -5.63
C TYR A 308 -2.09 -2.60 -4.19
N ASN A 309 -2.90 -3.07 -3.26
CA ASN A 309 -2.86 -2.69 -1.86
C ASN A 309 -1.52 -3.08 -1.18
N SER A 310 -0.96 -4.23 -1.55
CA SER A 310 0.36 -4.65 -1.06
C SER A 310 1.47 -3.72 -1.53
N GLY A 311 1.42 -3.29 -2.80
CA GLY A 311 2.35 -2.31 -3.35
C GLY A 311 2.21 -0.93 -2.69
N MET A 312 0.97 -0.49 -2.41
CA MET A 312 0.73 0.75 -1.66
C MET A 312 1.33 0.70 -0.25
N ARG A 313 1.22 -0.47 0.43
CA ARG A 313 1.88 -0.69 1.72
C ARG A 313 3.40 -0.68 1.62
N ASP A 314 3.99 -1.16 0.51
CA ASP A 314 5.43 -1.06 0.29
C ASP A 314 5.87 0.40 0.21
N ALA A 315 5.19 1.21 -0.59
CA ALA A 315 5.49 2.63 -0.71
C ALA A 315 5.33 3.36 0.64
N PHE A 316 4.25 3.08 1.37
CA PHE A 316 3.97 3.68 2.68
C PHE A 316 5.04 3.31 3.72
N ASN A 317 5.51 2.07 3.71
CA ASN A 317 6.55 1.60 4.65
C ASN A 317 7.94 2.11 4.29
N LEU A 318 8.30 2.12 3.01
CA LEU A 318 9.65 2.42 2.54
C LEU A 318 9.94 3.93 2.47
N ALA A 319 8.98 4.75 2.02
CA ALA A 319 9.25 6.13 1.66
C ALA A 319 9.79 6.98 2.81
N TRP A 320 9.20 6.88 4.02
CA TRP A 320 9.68 7.65 5.17
C TRP A 320 11.07 7.21 5.64
N LYS A 321 11.37 5.91 5.54
CA LYS A 321 12.69 5.35 5.87
C LYS A 321 13.75 5.88 4.91
N LEU A 322 13.46 5.79 3.60
CA LEU A 322 14.33 6.28 2.56
C LEU A 322 14.57 7.80 2.69
N ALA A 323 13.53 8.57 2.99
CA ALA A 323 13.65 10.01 3.18
C ALA A 323 14.53 10.37 4.39
N LEU A 324 14.44 9.64 5.50
CA LEU A 324 15.33 9.86 6.65
C LEU A 324 16.79 9.55 6.30
N VAL A 325 17.04 8.48 5.55
CA VAL A 325 18.40 8.09 5.13
C VAL A 325 18.96 9.12 4.13
N VAL A 326 18.21 9.49 3.12
CA VAL A 326 18.62 10.47 2.09
C VAL A 326 18.93 11.84 2.71
N ASN A 327 18.17 12.25 3.73
CA ASN A 327 18.40 13.50 4.46
C ASN A 327 19.47 13.40 5.55
N GLY A 328 20.19 12.27 5.67
CA GLY A 328 21.20 12.07 6.70
C GLY A 328 20.68 12.02 8.13
N LYS A 329 19.35 11.85 8.31
CA LYS A 329 18.70 11.77 9.63
C LYS A 329 18.71 10.36 10.23
N ALA A 330 19.00 9.35 9.41
CA ALA A 330 19.18 7.96 9.83
C ALA A 330 20.27 7.28 9.02
N GLY A 331 20.87 6.24 9.59
CA GLY A 331 21.83 5.38 8.89
C GLY A 331 21.13 4.45 7.89
N GLU A 332 21.87 3.98 6.88
CA GLU A 332 21.34 3.10 5.81
C GLU A 332 20.77 1.78 6.33
N ALA A 333 21.21 1.30 7.50
CA ALA A 333 20.69 0.08 8.13
C ALA A 333 19.19 0.16 8.46
N LEU A 334 18.61 1.36 8.58
CA LEU A 334 17.16 1.54 8.70
C LEU A 334 16.40 0.88 7.53
N LEU A 335 16.97 0.92 6.31
CA LEU A 335 16.33 0.37 5.11
C LEU A 335 16.21 -1.16 5.12
N ASP A 336 17.02 -1.87 5.90
CA ASP A 336 16.92 -3.32 6.04
C ASP A 336 15.59 -3.72 6.72
N SER A 337 15.05 -2.82 7.56
CA SER A 337 13.74 -3.01 8.19
C SER A 337 12.59 -3.08 7.19
N TYR A 338 12.75 -2.55 5.96
CA TYR A 338 11.75 -2.66 4.92
C TYR A 338 11.47 -4.12 4.55
N GLN A 339 12.51 -4.88 4.26
CA GLN A 339 12.37 -6.31 3.97
C GLN A 339 11.85 -7.10 5.17
N GLN A 340 12.39 -6.86 6.36
CA GLN A 340 11.98 -7.52 7.60
C GLN A 340 10.47 -7.37 7.87
N GLU A 341 9.92 -6.20 7.59
CA GLU A 341 8.53 -5.89 7.84
C GLU A 341 7.60 -6.33 6.69
N ARG A 342 8.06 -6.23 5.43
CA ARG A 342 7.16 -6.38 4.28
C ARG A 342 7.15 -7.77 3.67
N ARG A 343 8.30 -8.47 3.62
CA ARG A 343 8.43 -9.72 2.87
C ARG A 343 7.49 -10.82 3.37
N ASP A 344 7.46 -11.08 4.67
CA ASP A 344 6.63 -12.13 5.25
C ASP A 344 5.14 -11.81 5.15
N HIS A 345 4.77 -10.53 5.30
CA HIS A 345 3.39 -10.11 5.09
C HIS A 345 2.98 -10.27 3.62
N ALA A 346 3.81 -9.89 2.66
CA ALA A 346 3.56 -10.11 1.23
C ALA A 346 3.38 -11.60 0.93
N LYS A 347 4.21 -12.47 1.51
CA LYS A 347 4.05 -13.93 1.40
C LYS A 347 2.71 -14.41 1.93
N ALA A 348 2.30 -13.96 3.11
CA ALA A 348 1.01 -14.33 3.68
C ALA A 348 -0.18 -13.89 2.80
N MET A 349 -0.09 -12.74 2.16
CA MET A 349 -1.09 -12.26 1.20
C MET A 349 -1.12 -13.08 -0.09
N ILE A 350 0.05 -13.50 -0.60
CA ILE A 350 0.16 -14.44 -1.73
C ILE A 350 -0.54 -15.77 -1.39
N ASP A 351 -0.21 -16.36 -0.23
CA ASP A 351 -0.78 -17.64 0.23
C ASP A 351 -2.30 -17.56 0.39
N LEU A 352 -2.81 -16.46 0.94
CA LEU A 352 -4.25 -16.19 1.03
C LEU A 352 -4.90 -16.13 -0.36
N SER A 353 -4.29 -15.42 -1.31
CA SER A 353 -4.82 -15.26 -2.67
C SER A 353 -4.84 -16.58 -3.43
N VAL A 354 -3.81 -17.42 -3.27
CA VAL A 354 -3.78 -18.78 -3.84
C VAL A 354 -4.91 -19.64 -3.26
N THR A 355 -5.11 -19.58 -1.95
CA THR A 355 -6.19 -20.32 -1.26
C THR A 355 -7.57 -19.88 -1.76
N ALA A 356 -7.82 -18.59 -1.90
CA ALA A 356 -9.07 -18.06 -2.46
C ALA A 356 -9.32 -18.54 -3.90
N GLY A 357 -8.28 -18.64 -4.71
CA GLY A 357 -8.36 -19.20 -6.07
C GLY A 357 -8.82 -20.67 -6.06
N HIS A 358 -8.34 -21.50 -5.14
CA HIS A 358 -8.80 -22.89 -5.00
C HIS A 358 -10.26 -22.99 -4.54
N VAL A 359 -10.74 -22.04 -3.74
CA VAL A 359 -12.15 -21.96 -3.34
C VAL A 359 -13.03 -21.60 -4.53
N LEU A 360 -12.62 -20.65 -5.37
CA LEU A 360 -13.37 -20.22 -6.55
C LEU A 360 -13.40 -21.30 -7.63
N ALA A 361 -12.24 -21.86 -7.97
CA ALA A 361 -12.04 -22.78 -9.08
C ALA A 361 -11.37 -24.09 -8.59
N PRO A 362 -12.09 -24.96 -7.87
CA PRO A 362 -11.53 -26.22 -7.41
C PRO A 362 -11.17 -27.11 -8.62
N PRO A 363 -10.02 -27.81 -8.60
CA PRO A 363 -9.54 -28.59 -9.74
C PRO A 363 -10.42 -29.79 -10.08
N LYS A 364 -11.26 -30.27 -9.17
CA LYS A 364 -12.17 -31.42 -9.39
C LYS A 364 -13.61 -31.04 -9.03
N ARG A 365 -14.57 -31.46 -9.87
CA ARG A 365 -16.01 -31.17 -9.68
C ARG A 365 -16.57 -31.62 -8.32
N TRP A 366 -16.13 -32.77 -7.82
CA TRP A 366 -16.58 -33.27 -6.51
C TRP A 366 -16.13 -32.36 -5.35
N GLN A 367 -14.97 -31.70 -5.47
CA GLN A 367 -14.51 -30.72 -4.48
C GLN A 367 -15.42 -29.49 -4.44
N GLY A 368 -15.95 -29.06 -5.59
CA GLY A 368 -16.97 -28.01 -5.66
C GLY A 368 -18.24 -28.40 -4.93
N ALA A 369 -18.75 -29.62 -5.16
CA ALA A 369 -19.93 -30.11 -4.45
C ALA A 369 -19.69 -30.27 -2.94
N ALA A 370 -18.52 -30.78 -2.54
CA ALA A 370 -18.14 -30.88 -1.12
C ALA A 370 -18.02 -29.49 -0.45
N ARG A 371 -17.42 -28.51 -1.14
CA ARG A 371 -17.38 -27.11 -0.70
C ARG A 371 -18.78 -26.56 -0.46
N ASP A 372 -19.69 -26.73 -1.44
CA ASP A 372 -21.04 -26.21 -1.37
C ASP A 372 -21.83 -26.83 -0.21
N GLY A 373 -21.71 -28.15 0.00
CA GLY A 373 -22.33 -28.87 1.12
C GLY A 373 -21.77 -28.45 2.49
N LEU A 374 -20.42 -28.37 2.58
CA LEU A 374 -19.76 -27.92 3.81
C LEU A 374 -20.14 -26.46 4.15
N SER A 375 -20.11 -25.58 3.16
CA SER A 375 -20.47 -24.17 3.35
C SER A 375 -21.92 -24.00 3.77
N TRP A 376 -22.83 -24.84 3.23
CA TRP A 376 -24.21 -24.86 3.68
C TRP A 376 -24.33 -25.18 5.17
N LEU A 377 -23.60 -26.20 5.64
CA LEU A 377 -23.57 -26.57 7.06
C LEU A 377 -22.96 -25.47 7.94
N LEU A 378 -21.83 -24.92 7.51
CA LEU A 378 -21.09 -23.89 8.25
C LEU A 378 -21.86 -22.57 8.37
N ASN A 379 -22.75 -22.24 7.42
CA ASN A 379 -23.59 -21.06 7.50
C ASN A 379 -24.61 -21.07 8.65
N TYR A 380 -24.89 -22.23 9.25
CA TYR A 380 -25.70 -22.33 10.48
C TYR A 380 -24.90 -22.02 11.74
N LEU A 381 -23.56 -21.87 11.66
CA LEU A 381 -22.70 -21.54 12.78
C LEU A 381 -22.40 -20.03 12.82
N PRO A 382 -23.04 -19.24 13.71
CA PRO A 382 -22.84 -17.78 13.76
C PRO A 382 -21.39 -17.32 13.88
N PRO A 383 -20.50 -17.99 14.66
CA PRO A 383 -19.10 -17.60 14.73
C PRO A 383 -18.36 -17.73 13.40
N VAL A 384 -18.64 -18.78 12.61
CA VAL A 384 -18.01 -19.02 11.31
C VAL A 384 -18.50 -17.98 10.30
N LYS A 385 -19.82 -17.75 10.26
CA LYS A 385 -20.41 -16.73 9.41
C LYS A 385 -19.81 -15.35 9.69
N ARG A 386 -19.67 -14.99 10.97
CA ARG A 386 -19.06 -13.71 11.39
C ARG A 386 -17.58 -13.61 11.00
N TYR A 387 -16.83 -14.71 11.11
CA TYR A 387 -15.42 -14.78 10.70
C TYR A 387 -15.22 -14.40 9.24
N PHE A 388 -16.09 -14.89 8.33
CA PHE A 388 -16.06 -14.50 6.91
C PHE A 388 -16.60 -13.09 6.68
N LEU A 389 -17.75 -12.75 7.28
CA LEU A 389 -18.38 -11.44 7.11
C LEU A 389 -17.44 -10.30 7.48
N GLU A 390 -16.75 -10.42 8.61
CA GLU A 390 -15.81 -9.41 9.11
C GLU A 390 -14.40 -9.52 8.49
N MET A 391 -14.20 -10.42 7.51
CA MET A 391 -12.92 -10.62 6.84
C MET A 391 -11.76 -10.96 7.81
N ARG A 392 -12.04 -11.65 8.92
CA ARG A 392 -11.03 -11.99 9.94
C ARG A 392 -9.93 -12.95 9.45
N PHE A 393 -10.14 -13.58 8.30
CA PHE A 393 -9.15 -14.43 7.65
C PHE A 393 -8.04 -13.66 6.93
N LYS A 394 -8.24 -12.34 6.66
CA LYS A 394 -7.19 -11.49 6.06
C LYS A 394 -6.06 -11.32 7.06
N PRO A 395 -4.81 -11.69 6.72
CA PRO A 395 -3.68 -11.40 7.57
C PRO A 395 -3.51 -9.87 7.69
N MET A 396 -3.89 -9.33 8.84
CA MET A 396 -3.57 -7.94 9.14
C MET A 396 -2.08 -7.84 9.43
N PRO A 397 -1.37 -6.83 8.88
CA PRO A 397 0.06 -6.70 9.08
C PRO A 397 0.36 -6.52 10.58
N GLN A 398 1.25 -7.37 11.09
CA GLN A 398 1.87 -7.22 12.40
C GLN A 398 3.36 -7.47 12.23
N TYR A 399 4.13 -6.40 12.23
CA TYR A 399 5.58 -6.47 12.17
C TYR A 399 6.13 -6.96 13.51
N ARG A 400 7.03 -7.93 13.48
CA ARG A 400 7.66 -8.50 14.68
C ARG A 400 9.10 -8.08 14.83
N GLU A 401 9.68 -7.62 13.74
CA GLU A 401 11.05 -7.13 13.61
C GLU A 401 11.03 -5.83 12.81
N GLY A 402 12.15 -5.12 12.75
CA GLY A 402 12.28 -3.88 12.01
C GLY A 402 12.33 -2.65 12.91
N ALA A 403 11.79 -1.54 12.45
CA ALA A 403 11.82 -0.24 13.12
C ALA A 403 10.78 -0.14 14.25
N LEU A 404 10.87 -1.02 15.24
CA LEU A 404 9.96 -1.11 16.39
C LEU A 404 10.63 -1.81 17.59
N LEU A 405 10.07 -1.61 18.79
CA LEU A 405 10.51 -2.26 20.03
C LEU A 405 9.41 -3.24 20.49
N THR A 406 9.72 -4.53 20.46
CA THR A 406 8.76 -5.55 20.93
C THR A 406 8.62 -5.52 22.45
N ASP A 407 7.39 -5.64 22.93
CA ASP A 407 7.03 -5.66 24.36
C ASP A 407 6.92 -7.08 24.96
N GLY A 408 7.24 -8.11 24.18
CA GLY A 408 7.17 -9.52 24.59
C GLY A 408 5.76 -10.12 24.61
N ALA A 409 4.69 -9.35 24.40
CA ALA A 409 3.32 -9.84 24.42
C ALA A 409 2.88 -10.58 23.11
N GLY A 410 3.77 -10.70 22.14
CA GLY A 410 3.55 -11.48 20.92
C GLY A 410 2.36 -10.98 20.10
N LYS A 411 1.44 -11.88 19.71
CA LYS A 411 0.25 -11.51 18.90
C LYS A 411 -0.73 -10.60 19.62
N ALA A 412 -0.74 -10.58 20.95
CA ALA A 412 -1.63 -9.72 21.74
C ALA A 412 -1.14 -8.26 21.74
N SER A 413 0.16 -8.03 21.54
CA SER A 413 0.74 -6.69 21.46
C SER A 413 0.13 -5.87 20.33
N PRO A 414 -0.14 -4.57 20.52
CA PRO A 414 -0.41 -3.64 19.45
C PRO A 414 0.86 -3.15 18.74
N VAL A 415 2.05 -3.40 19.28
CA VAL A 415 3.32 -3.08 18.63
C VAL A 415 3.44 -3.83 17.32
N GLY A 416 3.84 -3.13 16.28
CA GLY A 416 3.90 -3.66 14.92
C GLY A 416 2.56 -3.77 14.21
N LYS A 417 1.45 -3.37 14.84
CA LYS A 417 0.13 -3.23 14.21
C LYS A 417 -0.15 -1.77 13.86
N MET A 418 -1.04 -1.56 12.91
CA MET A 418 -1.48 -0.23 12.54
C MET A 418 -2.33 0.38 13.67
N PHE A 419 -2.03 1.64 14.03
CA PHE A 419 -2.78 2.39 15.04
C PHE A 419 -4.15 2.81 14.51
N ILE A 420 -5.15 2.88 15.38
CA ILE A 420 -6.51 3.31 15.01
C ILE A 420 -6.55 4.77 14.55
N GLN A 421 -7.52 5.11 13.71
CA GLN A 421 -7.75 6.46 13.21
C GLN A 421 -9.18 6.96 13.55
N PRO A 422 -9.48 7.33 14.80
CA PRO A 422 -10.77 7.90 15.14
C PRO A 422 -10.86 9.39 14.78
N GLN A 423 -12.08 9.92 14.82
CA GLN A 423 -12.28 11.36 14.86
C GLN A 423 -11.86 11.95 16.20
N VAL A 424 -11.17 13.08 16.15
CA VAL A 424 -10.74 13.87 17.31
C VAL A 424 -11.23 15.32 17.17
N THR A 425 -11.39 16.00 18.29
CA THR A 425 -11.81 17.41 18.35
C THR A 425 -10.60 18.27 18.70
N LEU A 426 -10.32 19.31 17.92
CA LEU A 426 -9.30 20.32 18.22
C LEU A 426 -9.82 21.37 19.21
N GLU A 427 -8.91 22.16 19.80
CA GLU A 427 -9.26 23.25 20.74
C GLU A 427 -10.18 24.31 20.12
N ASN A 428 -10.12 24.51 18.80
CA ASN A 428 -11.02 25.41 18.08
C ASN A 428 -12.41 24.81 17.79
N GLY A 429 -12.70 23.58 18.26
CA GLY A 429 -13.96 22.87 18.05
C GLY A 429 -14.05 22.10 16.71
N GLN A 430 -13.04 22.19 15.84
CA GLN A 430 -13.01 21.45 14.59
C GLN A 430 -12.83 19.95 14.85
N SER A 431 -13.58 19.12 14.12
CA SER A 431 -13.48 17.65 14.18
C SER A 431 -12.73 17.15 12.95
N LEU A 432 -11.65 16.41 13.18
CA LEU A 432 -10.76 15.85 12.13
C LEU A 432 -10.51 14.37 12.40
N LEU A 433 -10.06 13.65 11.38
CA LEU A 433 -9.45 12.34 11.59
C LEU A 433 -8.07 12.51 12.26
N LEU A 434 -7.69 11.59 13.12
CA LEU A 434 -6.42 11.69 13.88
C LEU A 434 -5.20 11.86 12.97
N ASP A 435 -5.18 11.21 11.79
CA ASP A 435 -4.06 11.32 10.86
C ASP A 435 -3.88 12.70 10.24
N GLU A 436 -4.96 13.50 10.13
CA GLU A 436 -4.87 14.89 9.69
C GLU A 436 -4.12 15.74 10.71
N VAL A 437 -4.26 15.40 12.00
CA VAL A 437 -3.48 16.02 13.08
C VAL A 437 -2.03 15.55 13.06
N ILE A 438 -1.77 14.28 12.79
CA ILE A 438 -0.42 13.71 12.76
C ILE A 438 0.36 14.20 11.50
N GLY A 439 -0.30 14.33 10.36
CA GLY A 439 0.36 14.61 9.07
C GLY A 439 1.28 13.46 8.64
N ALA A 440 2.31 13.72 7.83
CA ALA A 440 3.27 12.71 7.36
C ALA A 440 4.38 12.38 8.38
N ASN A 441 4.13 12.59 9.67
CA ASN A 441 5.14 12.59 10.71
C ASN A 441 5.06 11.36 11.62
N PHE A 442 6.07 11.17 12.45
CA PHE A 442 5.96 10.39 13.68
C PHE A 442 5.02 11.08 14.67
N ALA A 443 4.35 10.30 15.50
CA ALA A 443 3.57 10.84 16.61
C ALA A 443 3.90 10.12 17.91
N ILE A 444 4.02 10.87 19.00
CA ILE A 444 4.07 10.36 20.36
C ILE A 444 2.77 10.80 21.03
N ILE A 445 1.87 9.85 21.23
CA ILE A 445 0.48 10.09 21.61
C ILE A 445 0.30 9.64 23.06
N GLY A 446 -0.03 10.56 23.96
CA GLY A 446 -0.29 10.30 25.38
C GLY A 446 -1.78 10.41 25.70
N TRP A 447 -2.36 9.40 26.37
CA TRP A 447 -3.70 9.44 26.92
C TRP A 447 -3.69 10.03 28.33
N GLY A 448 -4.35 11.16 28.52
CA GLY A 448 -4.45 11.85 29.82
C GLY A 448 -3.14 12.45 30.33
N CYS A 449 -2.04 12.34 29.57
CA CYS A 449 -0.73 12.89 29.94
C CYS A 449 -0.06 13.58 28.75
N ASN A 450 0.73 14.62 29.02
CA ASN A 450 1.57 15.22 28.01
C ASN A 450 2.83 14.37 27.82
N PRO A 451 3.08 13.83 26.62
CA PRO A 451 4.21 12.93 26.40
C PRO A 451 5.59 13.60 26.54
N GLN A 452 5.68 14.94 26.51
CA GLN A 452 6.95 15.63 26.70
C GLN A 452 7.44 15.63 28.17
N TRP A 453 6.54 15.46 29.15
CA TRP A 453 6.92 15.53 30.57
C TRP A 453 7.88 14.42 31.03
N GLY A 454 7.93 13.31 30.31
CA GLY A 454 8.86 12.21 30.59
C GLY A 454 10.20 12.28 29.85
N LEU A 455 10.52 13.40 29.17
CA LEU A 455 11.66 13.55 28.29
C LEU A 455 12.58 14.69 28.70
N ASP A 456 13.87 14.50 28.49
CA ASP A 456 14.85 15.58 28.55
C ASP A 456 14.86 16.43 27.26
N ALA A 457 15.54 17.60 27.32
CA ALA A 457 15.61 18.52 26.18
C ALA A 457 16.30 17.91 24.96
N GLY A 458 17.33 17.08 25.16
CA GLY A 458 18.06 16.41 24.08
C GLY A 458 17.19 15.37 23.35
N GLN A 459 16.41 14.60 24.10
CA GLN A 459 15.45 13.64 23.53
C GLN A 459 14.36 14.36 22.73
N ILE A 460 13.81 15.44 23.27
CA ILE A 460 12.81 16.25 22.56
C ILE A 460 13.41 16.82 21.26
N ALA A 461 14.60 17.38 21.31
CA ALA A 461 15.27 17.96 20.15
C ALA A 461 15.54 16.92 19.07
N ARG A 462 16.08 15.74 19.45
CA ARG A 462 16.35 14.64 18.53
C ARG A 462 15.10 14.18 17.76
N TRP A 463 13.98 13.98 18.46
CA TRP A 463 12.75 13.52 17.83
C TRP A 463 12.07 14.63 17.02
N ARG A 464 12.17 15.90 17.45
CA ARG A 464 11.71 17.05 16.64
C ARG A 464 12.49 17.19 15.34
N ALA A 465 13.79 16.88 15.31
CA ALA A 465 14.61 16.93 14.10
C ALA A 465 14.12 15.99 12.99
N ILE A 466 13.43 14.91 13.34
CA ILE A 466 12.79 14.00 12.38
C ILE A 466 11.29 14.31 12.17
N GLY A 467 10.79 15.42 12.73
CA GLY A 467 9.42 15.88 12.50
C GLY A 467 8.36 15.24 13.42
N VAL A 468 8.73 14.75 14.63
CA VAL A 468 7.76 14.13 15.53
C VAL A 468 6.69 15.15 15.99
N ARG A 469 5.45 14.68 16.10
CA ARG A 469 4.35 15.37 16.73
C ARG A 469 4.09 14.80 18.12
N PHE A 470 4.10 15.65 19.14
CA PHE A 470 3.67 15.30 20.48
C PHE A 470 2.19 15.61 20.62
N ILE A 471 1.39 14.60 20.96
CA ILE A 471 -0.07 14.72 21.01
C ILE A 471 -0.56 14.27 22.38
N GLN A 472 -1.26 15.16 23.08
CA GLN A 472 -1.99 14.86 24.30
C GLN A 472 -3.46 14.60 23.95
N VAL A 473 -3.94 13.41 24.25
CA VAL A 473 -5.36 13.05 24.11
C VAL A 473 -6.05 13.20 25.46
N VAL A 474 -7.18 13.91 25.46
CA VAL A 474 -8.04 14.09 26.64
C VAL A 474 -9.47 13.66 26.31
N PRO A 475 -10.31 13.38 27.32
CA PRO A 475 -11.76 13.30 27.10
C PRO A 475 -12.28 14.55 26.41
N GLU A 476 -13.19 14.42 25.43
CA GLU A 476 -13.67 15.56 24.63
C GLU A 476 -14.14 16.75 25.49
N VAL A 477 -14.86 16.45 26.58
CA VAL A 477 -15.36 17.48 27.53
C VAL A 477 -14.26 18.26 28.22
N GLN A 478 -13.01 17.83 28.17
CA GLN A 478 -11.86 18.48 28.79
C GLN A 478 -11.00 19.27 27.80
N ILE A 479 -11.37 19.33 26.52
CA ILE A 479 -10.52 19.95 25.48
C ILE A 479 -10.24 21.42 25.75
N HIS A 480 -11.20 22.15 26.34
CA HIS A 480 -11.10 23.56 26.65
C HIS A 480 -10.61 23.85 28.08
N ARG A 481 -10.27 22.83 28.87
CA ARG A 481 -9.77 23.02 30.21
C ARG A 481 -8.36 23.62 30.15
N GLU A 482 -8.17 24.77 30.81
CA GLU A 482 -6.84 25.37 30.94
C GLU A 482 -5.88 24.40 31.65
N GLN A 483 -4.78 24.13 30.98
CA GLN A 483 -3.63 23.37 31.52
C GLN A 483 -2.36 23.99 30.96
N ASP A 484 -1.28 23.94 31.72
CA ASP A 484 0.05 24.29 31.24
C ASP A 484 0.47 23.26 30.18
N ASN A 485 0.35 23.62 28.91
CA ASN A 485 0.82 22.81 27.80
C ASN A 485 2.31 23.08 27.56
N ALA A 486 3.13 22.02 27.54
CA ALA A 486 4.50 22.17 27.09
C ALA A 486 4.51 22.68 25.64
N PRO A 487 5.39 23.62 25.27
CA PRO A 487 5.44 24.17 23.91
C PRO A 487 5.57 23.10 22.86
N GLY A 488 4.72 23.18 21.81
CA GLY A 488 4.73 22.23 20.70
C GLY A 488 4.05 20.88 20.97
N THR A 489 3.25 20.76 22.04
CA THR A 489 2.30 19.65 22.22
C THR A 489 0.93 20.05 21.67
N LEU A 490 0.40 19.24 20.77
CA LEU A 490 -0.97 19.37 20.27
C LEU A 490 -1.93 18.66 21.23
N ARG A 491 -3.04 19.29 21.55
CA ARG A 491 -4.09 18.73 22.40
C ARG A 491 -5.30 18.37 21.55
N VAL A 492 -5.85 17.17 21.76
CA VAL A 492 -7.02 16.70 21.04
C VAL A 492 -8.02 16.02 21.99
N GLY A 493 -9.32 16.20 21.72
CA GLY A 493 -10.41 15.55 22.43
C GLY A 493 -10.78 14.21 21.78
N ASP A 494 -10.92 13.15 22.57
CA ASP A 494 -11.38 11.84 22.11
C ASP A 494 -12.91 11.82 22.01
N LYS A 495 -13.44 12.12 20.82
CA LYS A 495 -14.86 12.33 20.57
C LYS A 495 -15.75 11.10 20.86
N GLN A 496 -15.25 9.90 20.59
CA GLN A 496 -16.01 8.64 20.67
C GLN A 496 -15.48 7.68 21.74
N ASN A 497 -14.57 8.09 22.59
CA ASN A 497 -13.83 7.26 23.55
C ASN A 497 -13.09 6.08 22.90
N ARG A 498 -12.78 6.15 21.59
CA ARG A 498 -12.07 5.08 20.89
C ARG A 498 -10.61 5.02 21.31
N LEU A 499 -9.94 6.18 21.46
CA LEU A 499 -8.57 6.25 21.97
C LEU A 499 -8.50 5.79 23.42
N LYS A 500 -9.43 6.26 24.29
CA LYS A 500 -9.55 5.78 25.67
C LYS A 500 -9.62 4.27 25.74
N SER A 501 -10.49 3.68 24.95
CA SER A 501 -10.70 2.23 24.91
C SER A 501 -9.44 1.50 24.44
N TRP A 502 -8.76 2.03 23.41
CA TRP A 502 -7.53 1.46 22.89
C TRP A 502 -6.41 1.47 23.93
N PHE A 503 -6.16 2.62 24.60
CA PHE A 503 -5.14 2.74 25.65
C PHE A 503 -5.45 1.84 26.85
N ALA A 504 -6.70 1.79 27.27
CA ALA A 504 -7.14 0.90 28.35
C ALA A 504 -6.96 -0.58 28.01
N GLN A 505 -7.35 -0.99 26.79
CA GLN A 505 -7.20 -2.38 26.33
C GLN A 505 -5.75 -2.85 26.33
N HIS A 506 -4.81 -1.95 26.03
CA HIS A 506 -3.40 -2.27 25.92
C HIS A 506 -2.60 -1.92 27.18
N ASN A 507 -3.26 -1.48 28.23
CA ASN A 507 -2.65 -1.14 29.53
C ASN A 507 -1.41 -0.24 29.39
N THR A 508 -1.53 0.82 28.59
CA THR A 508 -0.47 1.78 28.31
C THR A 508 -0.99 3.22 28.37
N ALA A 509 -0.11 4.18 28.60
CA ALA A 509 -0.45 5.59 28.58
C ALA A 509 0.07 6.31 27.34
N ILE A 510 1.11 5.78 26.70
CA ILE A 510 1.78 6.42 25.55
C ILE A 510 2.01 5.40 24.44
N ALA A 511 1.72 5.81 23.21
CA ALA A 511 2.03 5.07 21.99
C ALA A 511 2.95 5.92 21.09
N VAL A 512 4.02 5.30 20.60
CA VAL A 512 4.89 5.88 19.56
C VAL A 512 4.44 5.33 18.22
N VAL A 513 3.95 6.21 17.35
CA VAL A 513 3.37 5.85 16.05
C VAL A 513 4.27 6.38 14.94
N ARG A 514 4.60 5.51 13.99
CA ARG A 514 5.45 5.81 12.83
C ARG A 514 4.68 6.59 11.75
N PRO A 515 5.38 7.19 10.76
CA PRO A 515 4.71 7.85 9.63
C PRO A 515 3.77 6.95 8.84
N ASP A 516 4.07 5.64 8.73
CA ASP A 516 3.20 4.62 8.13
C ASP A 516 2.12 4.06 9.07
N ARG A 517 1.89 4.75 10.20
CA ARG A 517 0.84 4.49 11.19
C ARG A 517 0.99 3.22 12.01
N PHE A 518 2.13 2.54 11.93
CA PHE A 518 2.38 1.39 12.79
C PHE A 518 2.88 1.82 14.17
N VAL A 519 2.42 1.13 15.20
CA VAL A 519 2.89 1.34 16.58
C VAL A 519 4.32 0.82 16.67
N ALA A 520 5.27 1.72 16.94
CA ALA A 520 6.68 1.38 17.08
C ALA A 520 7.06 0.97 18.50
N ALA A 521 6.43 1.58 19.51
CA ALA A 521 6.66 1.29 20.92
C ALA A 521 5.46 1.70 21.77
N LEU A 522 5.36 1.09 22.95
CA LEU A 522 4.45 1.49 24.02
C LEU A 522 5.26 1.98 25.21
N ALA A 523 4.73 2.93 25.97
CA ALA A 523 5.39 3.47 27.15
C ALA A 523 4.38 3.99 28.18
N ILE A 524 4.89 4.20 29.37
CA ILE A 524 4.33 5.11 30.38
C ILE A 524 5.30 6.29 30.53
N PRO A 525 4.89 7.41 31.12
CA PRO A 525 5.77 8.59 31.23
C PRO A 525 7.15 8.28 31.79
N GLN A 526 7.26 7.38 32.78
CA GLN A 526 8.50 7.00 33.44
C GLN A 526 9.48 6.21 32.54
N THR A 527 8.98 5.50 31.54
CA THR A 527 9.79 4.65 30.65
C THR A 527 9.98 5.25 29.25
N LEU A 528 9.27 6.32 28.93
CA LEU A 528 9.26 6.88 27.57
C LEU A 528 10.66 7.27 27.09
N GLY A 529 11.45 7.95 27.92
CA GLY A 529 12.80 8.37 27.55
C GLY A 529 13.70 7.18 27.16
N ALA A 530 13.69 6.11 27.96
CA ALA A 530 14.43 4.89 27.66
C ALA A 530 13.95 4.21 26.37
N GLN A 531 12.62 4.11 26.16
CA GLN A 531 12.03 3.55 24.96
C GLN A 531 12.40 4.35 23.70
N LEU A 532 12.35 5.68 23.76
CA LEU A 532 12.72 6.54 22.65
C LEU A 532 14.21 6.46 22.30
N THR A 533 15.07 6.33 23.30
CA THR A 533 16.52 6.12 23.09
C THR A 533 16.75 4.78 22.39
N ALA A 534 16.21 3.69 22.90
CA ALA A 534 16.34 2.37 22.30
C ALA A 534 15.76 2.31 20.87
N LEU A 535 14.62 2.96 20.62
CA LEU A 535 14.01 3.03 19.29
C LEU A 535 14.88 3.85 18.32
N ALA A 536 15.44 4.96 18.78
CA ALA A 536 16.34 5.79 17.99
C ALA A 536 17.63 5.03 17.60
N GLU A 537 18.20 4.27 18.51
CA GLU A 537 19.36 3.39 18.24
C GLU A 537 18.99 2.32 17.20
N LYS A 538 17.85 1.65 17.38
CA LYS A 538 17.37 0.62 16.46
C LYS A 538 17.09 1.15 15.06
N MET A 539 16.59 2.39 14.95
CA MET A 539 16.39 3.09 13.68
C MET A 539 17.65 3.79 13.17
N THR A 540 18.76 3.66 13.87
CA THR A 540 20.04 4.34 13.54
C THR A 540 19.87 5.84 13.31
N LEU A 541 18.99 6.49 14.11
CA LEU A 541 18.77 7.94 13.99
C LEU A 541 20.05 8.70 14.35
N ALA A 542 20.37 9.71 13.55
CA ALA A 542 21.47 10.61 13.83
C ALA A 542 21.35 11.25 15.23
N ALA A 543 22.46 11.48 15.91
CA ALA A 543 22.49 12.29 17.10
C ALA A 543 21.95 13.68 16.73
N GLY A 544 20.93 14.16 17.43
CA GLY A 544 20.42 15.50 17.19
C GLY A 544 21.56 16.50 17.34
N ASP A 545 21.72 17.39 16.37
CA ASP A 545 22.68 18.47 16.45
C ASP A 545 22.26 19.37 17.63
N THR A 546 22.99 19.32 18.72
CA THR A 546 22.83 20.20 19.88
C THR A 546 23.44 21.58 19.60
N GLY A 547 23.38 22.02 18.33
CA GLY A 547 23.84 23.34 17.92
C GLY A 547 23.15 24.41 18.77
N HIS A 548 23.96 25.11 19.54
CA HIS A 548 23.60 26.33 20.23
C HIS A 548 22.95 27.30 19.23
N ALA A 549 21.64 27.40 19.26
CA ALA A 549 20.97 28.57 18.73
C ALA A 549 21.29 29.73 19.71
N GLU A 550 22.45 30.36 19.56
CA GLU A 550 22.65 31.68 20.08
C GLU A 550 21.58 32.60 19.46
N GLU A 551 20.68 33.03 20.30
CA GLU A 551 19.78 34.17 20.06
C GLU A 551 20.61 35.33 19.52
N LYS A 552 20.47 35.63 18.22
CA LYS A 552 20.69 36.97 17.74
C LYS A 552 19.37 37.74 17.91
N VAL A 553 19.18 38.31 19.10
CA VAL A 553 18.34 39.46 19.31
C VAL A 553 19.10 40.66 18.76
N ALA A 554 18.59 41.24 17.68
CA ALA A 554 18.78 42.64 17.32
C ALA A 554 17.61 43.04 16.38
#